data_c307620df5e0bb8b0a6ddd6f4244aa56
#
_entry.id   c307620df5e0bb8b0a6ddd6f4244aa56
#
_cell.length_a   1.000
_cell.length_b   1.000
_cell.length_c   1.000
_cell.angle_alpha   90.00
_cell.angle_beta   90.00
_cell.angle_gamma   90.00
#
_symmetry.space_group_name_H-M   'P 1'
#
loop_
_entity.id
_entity.type
_entity.pdbx_description
1 polymer ?
#
loop_
_entity_poly.entity_id
_entity_poly.type
_entity_poly.pdbx_seq_one_letter_code
_entity_poly.pdbx_strand_id
1 'polypeptide(L)'
;KREKNMQSISIITNPTTENLVGRSHWWGAPDLPEDVPYPYVMVDDTQVVMGSTGMPKRDIHGNVIIEHGEDYPEPLTFICQIRMEDVAPFDKEGLLPRKGMLYFFAAIDYFLGDSSPIEIPLHGPVGDMVRVIYVEDVPDDVQPYDLHWEDTGESIFRPAEEITFYEGVESSETHALLSIPYQDEVSDSYPRHIALLQVEEDDRWGLHFFDCGSLYLLIRPEDLKARRFDNLQCEVFTY
;
A
#
# COMPACT_ATOMS: atom_id res chain seq x y z
N LYS A 1 16.17 -17.62 -18.37
CA LYS A 1 15.12 -17.08 -19.26
C LYS A 1 13.85 -17.03 -18.46
N ARG A 2 13.42 -15.83 -18.07
CA ARG A 2 12.08 -15.61 -17.50
C ARG A 2 11.06 -16.08 -18.53
N GLU A 3 10.07 -16.85 -18.10
CA GLU A 3 8.86 -17.06 -18.90
C GLU A 3 8.14 -15.70 -18.95
N LYS A 4 8.24 -15.06 -20.11
CA LYS A 4 7.76 -13.70 -20.40
C LYS A 4 6.26 -13.60 -20.66
N ASN A 5 5.41 -14.39 -20.02
CA ASN A 5 3.98 -14.46 -20.39
C ASN A 5 3.01 -14.26 -19.23
N MET A 6 3.45 -13.73 -18.08
CA MET A 6 2.47 -13.41 -17.06
C MET A 6 1.78 -12.10 -17.42
N GLN A 7 0.48 -12.15 -17.61
CA GLN A 7 -0.33 -10.99 -17.96
C GLN A 7 -0.73 -10.27 -16.69
N SER A 8 -0.28 -9.02 -16.54
CA SER A 8 -0.72 -8.13 -15.46
C SER A 8 -2.19 -7.75 -15.62
N ILE A 9 -2.80 -7.30 -14.54
CA ILE A 9 -4.15 -6.74 -14.51
C ILE A 9 -4.01 -5.25 -14.24
N SER A 10 -4.24 -4.42 -15.25
CA SER A 10 -4.18 -2.97 -15.10
C SER A 10 -5.39 -2.45 -14.35
N ILE A 11 -5.16 -1.46 -13.50
CA ILE A 11 -6.16 -0.78 -12.69
C ILE A 11 -6.28 0.66 -13.18
N ILE A 12 -7.50 1.07 -13.52
CA ILE A 12 -7.83 2.46 -13.79
C ILE A 12 -8.83 2.92 -12.73
N THR A 13 -8.55 4.08 -12.14
CA THR A 13 -9.41 4.65 -11.09
C THR A 13 -10.12 5.88 -11.64
N ASN A 14 -11.37 6.06 -11.23
CA ASN A 14 -12.18 7.20 -11.62
C ASN A 14 -12.96 7.73 -10.42
N PRO A 15 -12.97 9.06 -10.21
CA PRO A 15 -13.85 9.68 -9.25
C PRO A 15 -15.30 9.29 -9.49
N THR A 16 -16.04 9.00 -8.43
CA THR A 16 -17.44 8.59 -8.51
C THR A 16 -18.25 9.12 -7.34
N THR A 17 -19.55 9.22 -7.52
CA THR A 17 -20.52 9.49 -6.45
C THR A 17 -21.35 8.25 -6.09
N GLU A 18 -21.00 7.11 -6.70
CA GLU A 18 -21.67 5.84 -6.43
C GLU A 18 -21.29 5.29 -5.07
N ASN A 19 -22.20 4.50 -4.48
CA ASN A 19 -21.88 3.72 -3.30
C ASN A 19 -21.05 2.50 -3.71
N LEU A 20 -19.82 2.42 -3.18
CA LEU A 20 -18.87 1.35 -3.49
C LEU A 20 -18.75 0.28 -2.41
N VAL A 21 -19.61 0.28 -1.41
CA VAL A 21 -19.64 -0.74 -0.33
C VAL A 21 -19.75 -2.14 -0.94
N GLY A 22 -18.88 -3.03 -0.51
CA GLY A 22 -18.79 -4.41 -1.03
C GLY A 22 -18.22 -4.55 -2.44
N ARG A 23 -17.74 -3.48 -3.05
CA ARG A 23 -17.14 -3.44 -4.39
C ARG A 23 -15.64 -3.19 -4.33
N SER A 24 -14.94 -3.46 -5.43
CA SER A 24 -13.56 -3.00 -5.59
C SER A 24 -13.52 -1.48 -5.67
N HIS A 25 -12.66 -0.86 -4.87
CA HIS A 25 -12.43 0.58 -4.94
C HIS A 25 -11.04 0.97 -4.48
N TRP A 26 -10.58 2.12 -4.97
CA TRP A 26 -9.34 2.78 -4.57
C TRP A 26 -9.67 3.90 -3.58
N TRP A 27 -8.86 4.09 -2.55
CA TRP A 27 -9.12 4.98 -1.45
C TRP A 27 -10.51 4.72 -0.80
N GLY A 28 -11.05 5.72 -0.10
CA GLY A 28 -12.26 5.54 0.70
C GLY A 28 -11.98 4.79 2.00
N ALA A 29 -13.03 4.49 2.73
CA ALA A 29 -12.96 3.64 3.90
C ALA A 29 -13.07 2.17 3.49
N PRO A 30 -12.23 1.27 4.04
CA PRO A 30 -12.35 -0.16 3.74
C PRO A 30 -13.64 -0.74 4.35
N ASP A 31 -14.23 -1.71 3.68
CA ASP A 31 -15.39 -2.45 4.16
C ASP A 31 -14.94 -3.67 4.98
N LEU A 32 -14.21 -3.44 6.08
CA LEU A 32 -13.71 -4.52 6.93
C LEU A 32 -14.84 -5.14 7.77
N PRO A 33 -14.93 -6.49 7.83
CA PRO A 33 -15.79 -7.15 8.80
C PRO A 33 -15.48 -6.72 10.24
N GLU A 34 -16.46 -6.71 11.12
CA GLU A 34 -16.33 -6.26 12.52
C GLU A 34 -15.26 -7.00 13.32
N ASP A 35 -14.99 -8.25 12.98
CA ASP A 35 -13.97 -9.10 13.62
C ASP A 35 -12.55 -8.91 13.06
N VAL A 36 -12.41 -8.08 12.02
CA VAL A 36 -11.12 -7.76 11.39
C VAL A 36 -10.65 -6.38 11.85
N PRO A 37 -9.63 -6.31 12.72
CA PRO A 37 -9.15 -5.03 13.21
C PRO A 37 -8.46 -4.22 12.11
N TYR A 38 -8.62 -2.89 12.16
CA TYR A 38 -7.86 -1.97 11.32
C TYR A 38 -6.36 -2.07 11.65
N PRO A 39 -5.47 -2.11 10.67
CA PRO A 39 -4.03 -2.23 10.93
C PRO A 39 -3.39 -0.90 11.33
N TYR A 40 -2.47 -0.98 12.29
CA TYR A 40 -1.67 0.13 12.79
C TYR A 40 -0.19 -0.22 12.74
N VAL A 41 0.65 0.78 12.67
CA VAL A 41 2.09 0.69 12.88
C VAL A 41 2.46 1.50 14.12
N MET A 42 3.45 1.01 14.88
CA MET A 42 3.99 1.78 16.00
C MET A 42 5.04 2.76 15.49
N VAL A 43 4.84 4.03 15.77
CA VAL A 43 5.78 5.10 15.44
C VAL A 43 6.68 5.37 16.63
N ASP A 44 7.99 5.34 16.42
CA ASP A 44 8.99 5.77 17.38
C ASP A 44 9.02 7.31 17.42
N ASP A 45 8.54 7.91 18.52
CA ASP A 45 8.56 9.36 18.70
C ASP A 45 9.95 9.87 19.14
N THR A 46 10.94 9.48 18.38
CA THR A 46 12.32 9.97 18.57
C THR A 46 12.54 11.25 17.78
N GLN A 47 12.84 12.34 18.47
CA GLN A 47 13.01 13.64 17.87
C GLN A 47 14.43 14.17 18.04
N VAL A 48 14.97 14.77 16.98
CA VAL A 48 16.21 15.53 17.03
C VAL A 48 15.93 16.91 17.64
N VAL A 49 16.60 17.23 18.77
CA VAL A 49 16.45 18.54 19.38
C VAL A 49 17.08 19.60 18.49
N MET A 50 16.25 20.52 18.02
CA MET A 50 16.68 21.60 17.15
C MET A 50 17.12 22.83 17.93
N GLY A 51 18.18 23.49 17.49
CA GLY A 51 18.62 24.77 18.02
C GLY A 51 17.83 25.94 17.42
N SER A 52 17.97 27.12 18.01
CA SER A 52 17.35 28.36 17.53
C SER A 52 17.75 28.78 16.10
N THR A 53 18.82 28.21 15.58
CA THR A 53 19.30 28.43 14.19
C THR A 53 18.73 27.42 13.18
N GLY A 54 17.83 26.52 13.60
CA GLY A 54 17.32 25.46 12.75
C GLY A 54 18.29 24.29 12.49
N MET A 55 19.40 24.26 13.24
CA MET A 55 20.37 23.15 13.17
C MET A 55 20.20 22.20 14.36
N PRO A 56 20.49 20.90 14.23
CA PRO A 56 20.49 19.97 15.35
C PRO A 56 21.42 20.43 16.47
N LYS A 57 20.90 20.44 17.71
CA LYS A 57 21.75 20.64 18.89
C LYS A 57 22.70 19.48 19.05
N ARG A 58 23.89 19.78 19.55
CA ARG A 58 24.92 18.78 19.86
C ARG A 58 25.34 18.87 21.33
N ASP A 59 25.68 17.71 21.87
CA ASP A 59 26.27 17.61 23.20
C ASP A 59 27.74 18.11 23.22
N ILE A 60 28.36 18.06 24.39
CA ILE A 60 29.77 18.47 24.56
C ILE A 60 30.78 17.59 23.80
N HIS A 61 30.35 16.42 23.31
CA HIS A 61 31.16 15.49 22.53
C HIS A 61 30.87 15.58 21.02
N GLY A 62 29.94 16.49 20.63
CA GLY A 62 29.56 16.69 19.24
C GLY A 62 28.44 15.76 18.72
N ASN A 63 27.87 14.91 19.58
CA ASN A 63 26.76 14.05 19.19
C ASN A 63 25.45 14.85 19.10
N VAL A 64 24.59 14.50 18.17
CA VAL A 64 23.24 15.07 18.06
C VAL A 64 22.45 14.70 19.31
N ILE A 65 21.78 15.68 19.91
CA ILE A 65 20.89 15.44 21.06
C ILE A 65 19.56 14.93 20.51
N ILE A 66 19.14 13.79 21.04
CA ILE A 66 17.90 13.11 20.68
C ILE A 66 17.04 13.04 21.94
N GLU A 67 15.77 13.38 21.80
CA GLU A 67 14.74 13.16 22.80
C GLU A 67 13.83 12.02 22.35
N HIS A 68 13.58 11.06 23.23
CA HIS A 68 12.67 9.96 23.00
C HIS A 68 11.33 10.29 23.66
N GLY A 69 10.26 10.33 22.87
CA GLY A 69 8.88 10.37 23.35
C GLY A 69 8.34 8.97 23.66
N GLU A 70 7.04 8.88 23.77
CA GLU A 70 6.36 7.60 23.88
C GLU A 70 5.96 7.14 22.46
N ASP A 71 6.28 5.89 22.14
CA ASP A 71 5.80 5.28 20.88
C ASP A 71 4.27 5.31 20.82
N TYR A 72 3.73 5.64 19.68
CA TYR A 72 2.27 5.70 19.49
C TYR A 72 1.82 4.91 18.25
N PRO A 73 0.60 4.36 18.28
CA PRO A 73 0.05 3.68 17.12
C PRO A 73 -0.47 4.69 16.11
N GLU A 74 -0.07 4.51 14.84
CA GLU A 74 -0.60 5.27 13.71
C GLU A 74 -1.32 4.34 12.74
N PRO A 75 -2.54 4.69 12.26
CA PRO A 75 -3.26 3.85 11.32
C PRO A 75 -2.51 3.80 9.99
N LEU A 76 -2.36 2.60 9.43
CA LEU A 76 -1.85 2.46 8.07
C LEU A 76 -2.80 3.12 7.08
N THR A 77 -2.25 3.74 6.04
CA THR A 77 -3.06 4.24 4.94
C THR A 77 -3.71 3.09 4.20
N PHE A 78 -5.03 3.11 4.11
CA PHE A 78 -5.77 2.21 3.24
C PHE A 78 -5.57 2.64 1.79
N ILE A 79 -5.12 1.72 0.94
CA ILE A 79 -4.88 1.98 -0.49
C ILE A 79 -6.11 1.59 -1.31
N CYS A 80 -6.50 0.33 -1.24
CA CYS A 80 -7.62 -0.19 -2.01
C CYS A 80 -8.13 -1.51 -1.43
N GLN A 81 -9.37 -1.84 -1.80
CA GLN A 81 -9.90 -3.19 -1.68
C GLN A 81 -10.25 -3.73 -3.06
N ILE A 82 -9.94 -5.00 -3.24
CA ILE A 82 -10.15 -5.70 -4.51
C ILE A 82 -11.03 -6.92 -4.27
N ARG A 83 -12.20 -6.89 -4.86
CA ARG A 83 -13.11 -8.03 -4.86
C ARG A 83 -12.59 -9.09 -5.82
N MET A 84 -12.38 -10.28 -5.32
CA MET A 84 -11.73 -11.34 -6.08
C MET A 84 -12.54 -11.79 -7.30
N GLU A 85 -13.87 -11.74 -7.22
CA GLU A 85 -14.75 -12.04 -8.34
C GLU A 85 -14.57 -11.06 -9.51
N ASP A 86 -14.22 -9.80 -9.23
CA ASP A 86 -14.02 -8.77 -10.27
C ASP A 86 -12.74 -9.01 -11.06
N VAL A 87 -11.69 -9.55 -10.43
CA VAL A 87 -10.39 -9.83 -11.06
C VAL A 87 -10.25 -11.24 -11.60
N ALA A 88 -11.09 -12.17 -11.15
CA ALA A 88 -11.04 -13.58 -11.56
C ALA A 88 -11.05 -13.81 -13.08
N PRO A 89 -11.76 -13.01 -13.92
CA PRO A 89 -11.71 -13.15 -15.37
C PRO A 89 -10.35 -12.82 -15.99
N PHE A 90 -9.56 -11.98 -15.31
CA PHE A 90 -8.26 -11.51 -15.79
C PHE A 90 -7.09 -12.34 -15.27
N ASP A 91 -7.23 -13.01 -14.12
CA ASP A 91 -6.21 -13.89 -13.53
C ASP A 91 -6.20 -15.25 -14.25
N LYS A 92 -5.54 -15.29 -15.40
CA LYS A 92 -5.44 -16.48 -16.26
C LYS A 92 -4.64 -17.62 -15.63
N GLU A 93 -3.72 -17.29 -14.72
CA GLU A 93 -2.85 -18.28 -14.07
C GLU A 93 -3.44 -18.82 -12.76
N GLY A 94 -4.54 -18.25 -12.31
CA GLY A 94 -5.21 -18.66 -11.07
C GLY A 94 -4.33 -18.48 -9.85
N LEU A 95 -3.64 -17.35 -9.77
CA LEU A 95 -2.77 -17.00 -8.64
C LEU A 95 -3.56 -16.45 -7.46
N LEU A 96 -4.61 -15.68 -7.74
CA LEU A 96 -5.48 -15.07 -6.73
C LEU A 96 -6.59 -16.03 -6.28
N PRO A 97 -7.13 -15.83 -5.08
CA PRO A 97 -8.40 -16.43 -4.68
C PRO A 97 -9.52 -16.11 -5.68
N ARG A 98 -10.54 -16.97 -5.77
CA ARG A 98 -11.63 -16.78 -6.73
C ARG A 98 -12.85 -16.06 -6.16
N LYS A 99 -12.86 -15.83 -4.82
CA LYS A 99 -13.93 -15.12 -4.10
C LYS A 99 -13.33 -14.34 -2.93
N GLY A 100 -14.13 -13.45 -2.38
CA GLY A 100 -13.75 -12.68 -1.21
C GLY A 100 -13.10 -11.35 -1.55
N MET A 101 -12.44 -10.75 -0.58
CA MET A 101 -11.86 -9.42 -0.68
C MET A 101 -10.40 -9.41 -0.22
N LEU A 102 -9.54 -8.73 -0.98
CA LEU A 102 -8.21 -8.34 -0.57
C LEU A 102 -8.21 -6.86 -0.21
N TYR A 103 -7.67 -6.53 0.95
CA TYR A 103 -7.49 -5.16 1.43
C TYR A 103 -6.01 -4.86 1.51
N PHE A 104 -5.60 -3.70 1.01
CA PHE A 104 -4.20 -3.27 0.97
C PHE A 104 -4.00 -2.02 1.83
N PHE A 105 -3.03 -2.11 2.74
CA PHE A 105 -2.64 -1.02 3.62
C PHE A 105 -1.12 -0.87 3.60
N ALA A 106 -0.64 0.36 3.68
CA ALA A 106 0.78 0.63 3.84
C ALA A 106 1.01 1.88 4.69
N ALA A 107 2.16 1.92 5.34
CA ALA A 107 2.67 3.16 5.95
C ALA A 107 3.12 4.13 4.85
N ILE A 108 2.26 4.41 3.90
CA ILE A 108 2.45 5.50 2.98
C ILE A 108 1.86 6.69 3.68
N ASP A 109 2.68 7.69 3.85
CA ASP A 109 2.12 9.00 4.02
C ASP A 109 1.29 9.26 2.77
N TYR A 110 -0.01 9.39 2.98
CA TYR A 110 -0.93 9.75 1.92
C TYR A 110 -0.56 11.07 1.28
N PHE A 111 0.43 11.69 1.76
CA PHE A 111 0.89 12.94 1.31
C PHE A 111 2.23 12.91 0.66
N LEU A 112 2.78 11.91 0.56
CA LEU A 112 3.63 11.37 -0.45
C LEU A 112 4.65 12.33 -1.04
N GLY A 113 5.35 12.94 -0.20
CA GLY A 113 6.37 13.91 -0.50
C GLY A 113 6.64 14.79 0.70
N ASP A 114 5.76 14.78 1.69
CA ASP A 114 6.05 15.41 2.95
C ASP A 114 6.80 14.45 3.88
N SER A 115 7.66 15.01 4.71
CA SER A 115 8.43 14.29 5.70
C SER A 115 7.53 13.55 6.68
N SER A 116 7.07 12.37 6.31
CA SER A 116 6.42 11.45 7.24
C SER A 116 7.42 10.97 8.27
N PRO A 117 7.03 10.87 9.55
CA PRO A 117 7.84 10.16 10.54
C PRO A 117 7.94 8.66 10.24
N ILE A 118 7.08 8.14 9.37
CA ILE A 118 7.08 6.75 8.96
C ILE A 118 7.74 6.65 7.60
N GLU A 119 8.91 6.04 7.56
CA GLU A 119 9.58 5.71 6.31
C GLU A 119 9.21 4.29 5.91
N ILE A 120 8.62 4.13 4.73
CA ILE A 120 8.49 2.81 4.11
C ILE A 120 9.91 2.31 3.82
N PRO A 121 10.27 1.08 4.21
CA PRO A 121 11.55 0.53 3.81
C PRO A 121 11.63 0.55 2.28
N LEU A 122 12.69 1.13 1.75
CA LEU A 122 12.89 1.24 0.31
C LEU A 122 13.00 -0.12 -0.36
N HIS A 123 13.38 -1.15 0.39
CA HIS A 123 13.47 -2.54 -0.07
C HIS A 123 13.50 -3.52 1.10
N GLY A 124 12.98 -4.71 0.88
CA GLY A 124 13.04 -5.82 1.83
C GLY A 124 11.70 -6.20 2.46
N PRO A 125 11.75 -6.97 3.56
CA PRO A 125 10.55 -7.41 4.28
C PRO A 125 9.74 -6.23 4.82
N VAL A 126 8.44 -6.29 4.67
CA VAL A 126 7.54 -5.18 5.01
C VAL A 126 7.32 -4.96 6.52
N GLY A 127 7.54 -5.98 7.35
CA GLY A 127 7.25 -5.88 8.79
C GLY A 127 5.80 -5.47 9.06
N ASP A 128 5.63 -4.48 9.95
CA ASP A 128 4.31 -3.91 10.26
C ASP A 128 3.92 -2.73 9.36
N MET A 129 4.81 -2.32 8.45
CA MET A 129 4.59 -1.15 7.59
C MET A 129 3.68 -1.41 6.39
N VAL A 130 3.40 -2.66 6.07
CA VAL A 130 2.45 -3.06 5.04
C VAL A 130 1.59 -4.19 5.57
N ARG A 131 0.31 -4.12 5.26
CA ARG A 131 -0.63 -5.19 5.61
C ARG A 131 -1.51 -5.51 4.40
N VAL A 132 -1.57 -6.79 4.05
CA VAL A 132 -2.56 -7.32 3.11
C VAL A 132 -3.45 -8.26 3.87
N ILE A 133 -4.75 -7.97 3.87
CA ILE A 133 -5.77 -8.77 4.55
C ILE A 133 -6.63 -9.45 3.49
N TYR A 134 -6.82 -10.74 3.63
CA TYR A 134 -7.74 -11.49 2.78
C TYR A 134 -8.91 -12.02 3.62
N VAL A 135 -10.12 -11.68 3.20
CA VAL A 135 -11.36 -12.18 3.77
C VAL A 135 -12.10 -12.99 2.70
N GLU A 136 -12.27 -14.29 2.92
CA GLU A 136 -12.91 -15.17 1.95
C GLU A 136 -14.43 -14.99 1.90
N ASP A 137 -15.05 -14.88 3.07
CA ASP A 137 -16.50 -14.75 3.21
C ASP A 137 -16.79 -13.35 3.81
N VAL A 138 -16.96 -12.36 2.93
CA VAL A 138 -17.31 -11.00 3.35
C VAL A 138 -18.81 -10.95 3.65
N PRO A 139 -19.23 -10.47 4.84
CA PRO A 139 -20.64 -10.32 5.15
C PRO A 139 -21.39 -9.40 4.17
N ASP A 140 -22.63 -9.72 3.85
CA ASP A 140 -23.46 -8.92 2.95
C ASP A 140 -23.83 -7.54 3.53
N ASP A 141 -23.78 -7.40 4.86
CA ASP A 141 -24.10 -6.20 5.62
C ASP A 141 -22.85 -5.41 6.07
N VAL A 142 -21.70 -5.70 5.48
CA VAL A 142 -20.46 -4.97 5.76
C VAL A 142 -20.66 -3.47 5.56
N GLN A 143 -20.01 -2.68 6.41
CA GLN A 143 -20.09 -1.22 6.39
C GLN A 143 -18.68 -0.63 6.22
N PRO A 144 -18.57 0.58 5.64
CA PRO A 144 -17.31 1.30 5.62
C PRO A 144 -16.78 1.51 7.03
N TYR A 145 -15.47 1.30 7.22
CA TYR A 145 -14.82 1.50 8.51
C TYR A 145 -14.90 2.97 8.92
N ASP A 146 -15.22 3.22 10.18
CA ASP A 146 -15.36 4.57 10.72
C ASP A 146 -14.15 4.92 11.58
N LEU A 147 -13.25 5.78 11.05
CA LEU A 147 -12.03 6.19 11.73
C LEU A 147 -11.73 7.66 11.44
N HIS A 148 -11.45 8.42 12.51
CA HIS A 148 -11.24 9.85 12.46
C HIS A 148 -9.97 10.25 13.21
N TRP A 149 -9.36 11.34 12.77
CA TRP A 149 -8.25 11.97 13.50
C TRP A 149 -8.75 12.49 14.84
N GLU A 150 -8.02 12.17 15.92
CA GLU A 150 -8.43 12.59 17.28
C GLU A 150 -8.44 14.11 17.48
N ASP A 151 -7.51 14.82 16.83
CA ASP A 151 -7.31 16.26 16.97
C ASP A 151 -8.31 17.09 16.16
N THR A 152 -8.68 16.64 14.96
CA THR A 152 -9.56 17.38 14.05
C THR A 152 -10.98 16.85 14.00
N GLY A 153 -11.18 15.57 14.31
CA GLY A 153 -12.45 14.87 14.14
C GLY A 153 -12.80 14.61 12.67
N GLU A 154 -11.87 14.86 11.74
CA GLU A 154 -12.05 14.57 10.33
C GLU A 154 -11.77 13.10 10.02
N SER A 155 -12.48 12.54 9.03
CA SER A 155 -12.19 11.18 8.56
C SER A 155 -10.76 11.07 8.07
N ILE A 156 -10.08 9.98 8.41
CA ILE A 156 -8.74 9.69 7.87
C ILE A 156 -8.79 9.27 6.40
N PHE A 157 -9.99 8.93 5.89
CA PHE A 157 -10.15 8.37 4.55
C PHE A 157 -10.41 9.46 3.50
N ARG A 158 -9.77 9.32 2.36
CA ARG A 158 -10.04 10.12 1.17
C ARG A 158 -11.36 9.65 0.50
N PRO A 159 -11.93 10.45 -0.40
CA PRO A 159 -13.04 9.97 -1.22
C PRO A 159 -12.67 8.71 -2.01
N ALA A 160 -13.57 7.73 -2.05
CA ALA A 160 -13.36 6.52 -2.82
C ALA A 160 -13.42 6.78 -4.33
N GLU A 161 -12.61 6.05 -5.09
CA GLU A 161 -12.64 6.03 -6.55
C GLU A 161 -13.03 4.63 -7.05
N GLU A 162 -13.86 4.60 -8.08
CA GLU A 162 -14.24 3.35 -8.74
C GLU A 162 -13.04 2.75 -9.49
N ILE A 163 -12.89 1.43 -9.40
CA ILE A 163 -11.87 0.68 -10.12
C ILE A 163 -12.48 0.01 -11.36
N THR A 164 -11.77 0.12 -12.48
CA THR A 164 -11.99 -0.69 -13.67
C THR A 164 -10.72 -1.51 -13.97
N PHE A 165 -10.91 -2.80 -14.21
CA PHE A 165 -9.82 -3.73 -14.53
C PHE A 165 -9.72 -3.98 -16.03
N TYR A 166 -8.48 -4.09 -16.51
CA TYR A 166 -8.17 -4.40 -17.91
C TYR A 166 -7.05 -5.44 -18.00
N GLU A 167 -7.00 -6.16 -19.09
CA GLU A 167 -5.80 -6.93 -19.43
C GLU A 167 -4.61 -5.96 -19.56
N GLY A 168 -3.63 -6.11 -18.66
CA GLY A 168 -2.46 -5.24 -18.65
C GLY A 168 -1.51 -5.52 -19.81
N VAL A 169 -0.76 -4.51 -20.18
CA VAL A 169 0.38 -4.64 -21.09
C VAL A 169 1.63 -4.87 -20.24
N GLU A 170 2.55 -5.69 -20.73
CA GLU A 170 3.87 -5.83 -20.09
C GLU A 170 4.49 -4.42 -19.94
N SER A 171 5.06 -4.15 -18.76
CA SER A 171 5.79 -2.93 -18.47
C SER A 171 5.00 -1.61 -18.64
N SER A 172 3.80 -1.51 -18.07
CA SER A 172 3.07 -0.24 -18.09
C SER A 172 3.23 0.52 -16.76
N GLU A 173 3.44 1.82 -16.88
CA GLU A 173 3.42 2.80 -15.80
C GLU A 173 1.96 3.06 -15.37
N THR A 174 1.28 2.00 -14.88
CA THR A 174 -0.10 2.06 -14.40
C THR A 174 -0.24 1.27 -13.12
N HIS A 175 -1.18 1.63 -12.27
CA HIS A 175 -1.54 0.75 -11.14
C HIS A 175 -1.92 -0.62 -11.67
N ALA A 176 -1.43 -1.67 -11.03
CA ALA A 176 -1.66 -3.02 -11.52
C ALA A 176 -1.63 -4.08 -10.42
N LEU A 177 -2.30 -5.20 -10.68
CA LEU A 177 -2.12 -6.45 -9.96
C LEU A 177 -1.32 -7.44 -10.81
N LEU A 178 -0.60 -8.33 -10.14
CA LEU A 178 0.15 -9.44 -10.76
C LEU A 178 1.14 -8.96 -11.83
N SER A 179 1.69 -7.76 -11.69
CA SER A 179 2.66 -7.21 -12.64
C SER A 179 4.07 -7.72 -12.40
N ILE A 180 4.89 -7.63 -13.43
CA ILE A 180 6.34 -7.71 -13.30
C ILE A 180 6.85 -6.27 -13.26
N PRO A 181 7.60 -5.87 -12.24
CA PRO A 181 8.18 -4.52 -12.20
C PRO A 181 8.89 -4.20 -13.52
N TYR A 182 8.58 -3.03 -14.08
CA TYR A 182 9.15 -2.63 -15.38
C TYR A 182 10.55 -2.05 -15.25
N GLN A 183 10.95 -1.63 -14.04
CA GLN A 183 12.33 -1.25 -13.77
C GLN A 183 13.21 -2.51 -13.63
N ASP A 184 14.26 -2.58 -14.43
CA ASP A 184 15.18 -3.72 -14.44
C ASP A 184 15.82 -3.91 -13.06
N GLU A 185 16.15 -2.85 -12.35
CA GLU A 185 16.74 -2.86 -11.02
C GLU A 185 15.88 -3.60 -10.00
N VAL A 186 14.57 -3.31 -9.99
CA VAL A 186 13.61 -3.98 -9.11
C VAL A 186 13.47 -5.43 -9.51
N SER A 187 13.27 -5.66 -10.79
CA SER A 187 13.04 -7.00 -11.29
C SER A 187 14.25 -7.92 -11.16
N ASP A 188 15.47 -7.39 -11.19
CA ASP A 188 16.70 -8.14 -10.99
C ASP A 188 16.99 -8.41 -9.49
N SER A 189 16.58 -7.48 -8.62
CA SER A 189 16.68 -7.66 -7.16
C SER A 189 15.69 -8.73 -6.66
N TYR A 190 14.54 -8.86 -7.31
CA TYR A 190 13.49 -9.80 -6.93
C TYR A 190 13.11 -10.79 -8.04
N PRO A 191 14.04 -11.60 -8.56
CA PRO A 191 13.88 -12.36 -9.82
C PRO A 191 12.80 -13.45 -9.77
N ARG A 192 12.26 -13.78 -8.58
CA ARG A 192 11.21 -14.78 -8.39
C ARG A 192 9.93 -14.20 -7.82
N HIS A 193 9.82 -12.89 -7.72
CA HIS A 193 8.64 -12.19 -7.23
C HIS A 193 7.87 -11.56 -8.38
N ILE A 194 6.60 -11.37 -8.12
CA ILE A 194 5.68 -10.54 -8.89
C ILE A 194 5.16 -9.44 -7.98
N ALA A 195 4.75 -8.33 -8.55
CA ALA A 195 4.04 -7.33 -7.80
C ALA A 195 2.58 -7.78 -7.61
N LEU A 196 2.22 -8.16 -6.38
CA LEU A 196 0.82 -8.38 -6.02
C LEU A 196 0.02 -7.10 -6.26
N LEU A 197 0.59 -5.97 -5.87
CA LEU A 197 0.09 -4.63 -6.15
C LEU A 197 1.25 -3.72 -6.57
N GLN A 198 1.08 -3.03 -7.67
CA GLN A 198 1.92 -1.94 -8.16
C GLN A 198 1.13 -0.65 -8.05
N VAL A 199 1.69 0.33 -7.37
CA VAL A 199 1.10 1.66 -7.21
C VAL A 199 2.03 2.67 -7.86
N GLU A 200 1.53 3.39 -8.84
CA GLU A 200 2.26 4.45 -9.53
C GLU A 200 1.98 5.81 -8.90
N GLU A 201 2.84 6.77 -9.18
CA GLU A 201 2.55 8.17 -8.85
C GLU A 201 1.24 8.63 -9.50
N ASP A 202 0.56 9.56 -8.85
CA ASP A 202 -0.65 10.19 -9.40
C ASP A 202 -0.82 11.61 -8.83
N ASP A 203 -0.62 12.58 -9.69
CA ASP A 203 -0.76 14.01 -9.34
C ASP A 203 -2.13 14.37 -8.78
N ARG A 204 -3.20 13.66 -9.18
CA ARG A 204 -4.56 13.90 -8.68
C ARG A 204 -4.64 13.69 -7.16
N TRP A 205 -3.77 12.83 -6.63
CA TRP A 205 -3.74 12.48 -5.20
C TRP A 205 -2.57 13.12 -4.46
N GLY A 206 -1.63 13.73 -5.15
CA GLY A 206 -0.35 14.16 -4.60
C GLY A 206 0.55 12.99 -4.24
N LEU A 207 0.42 11.87 -4.94
CA LEU A 207 1.15 10.64 -4.74
C LEU A 207 2.40 10.62 -5.61
N HIS A 208 3.57 10.85 -5.02
CA HIS A 208 4.80 11.02 -5.79
C HIS A 208 5.95 10.08 -5.40
N PHE A 209 5.85 9.35 -4.30
CA PHE A 209 6.93 8.48 -3.80
C PHE A 209 8.30 9.19 -3.83
N PHE A 210 8.44 10.26 -3.05
CA PHE A 210 9.53 11.24 -2.98
C PHE A 210 9.46 12.30 -4.09
N ASP A 211 9.92 12.02 -5.30
CA ASP A 211 9.88 12.98 -6.42
C ASP A 211 9.08 12.42 -7.59
N CYS A 212 9.45 11.25 -8.03
CA CYS A 212 8.67 10.42 -8.95
C CYS A 212 9.05 8.96 -8.74
N GLY A 213 8.05 8.08 -8.71
CA GLY A 213 8.34 6.67 -8.45
C GLY A 213 7.14 5.76 -8.37
N SER A 214 7.43 4.54 -7.97
CA SER A 214 6.45 3.46 -7.87
C SER A 214 6.65 2.67 -6.59
N LEU A 215 5.55 2.23 -5.99
CA LEU A 215 5.55 1.29 -4.88
C LEU A 215 5.18 -0.11 -5.40
N TYR A 216 6.00 -1.09 -5.07
CA TYR A 216 5.74 -2.50 -5.36
C TYR A 216 5.54 -3.29 -4.09
N LEU A 217 4.42 -3.96 -3.96
CA LEU A 217 4.20 -5.01 -2.97
C LEU A 217 4.46 -6.35 -3.63
N LEU A 218 5.64 -6.91 -3.38
CA LEU A 218 6.17 -8.05 -4.09
C LEU A 218 5.91 -9.35 -3.33
N ILE A 219 5.51 -10.39 -4.03
CA ILE A 219 5.25 -11.71 -3.47
C ILE A 219 5.71 -12.81 -4.43
N ARG A 220 6.09 -13.96 -3.88
CA ARG A 220 6.34 -15.14 -4.72
C ARG A 220 5.00 -15.77 -5.14
N PRO A 221 4.87 -16.24 -6.39
CA PRO A 221 3.65 -16.90 -6.85
C PRO A 221 3.19 -18.07 -5.96
N GLU A 222 4.15 -18.84 -5.41
CA GLU A 222 3.85 -19.94 -4.50
C GLU A 222 3.31 -19.47 -3.14
N ASP A 223 3.76 -18.33 -2.63
CA ASP A 223 3.26 -17.72 -1.40
C ASP A 223 1.87 -17.14 -1.61
N LEU A 224 1.65 -16.49 -2.75
CA LEU A 224 0.35 -15.97 -3.15
C LEU A 224 -0.71 -17.07 -3.26
N LYS A 225 -0.40 -18.16 -3.97
CA LYS A 225 -1.28 -19.33 -4.06
C LYS A 225 -1.59 -19.95 -2.71
N ALA A 226 -0.63 -19.90 -1.78
CA ALA A 226 -0.78 -20.40 -0.42
C ALA A 226 -1.40 -19.36 0.54
N ARG A 227 -1.75 -18.16 0.04
CA ARG A 227 -2.31 -17.04 0.83
C ARG A 227 -1.39 -16.60 1.98
N ARG A 228 -0.07 -16.71 1.78
CA ARG A 228 0.95 -16.30 2.77
C ARG A 228 1.37 -14.85 2.55
N PHE A 229 0.49 -13.92 2.88
CA PHE A 229 0.72 -12.49 2.69
C PHE A 229 1.78 -11.90 3.65
N ASP A 230 2.14 -12.62 4.72
CA ASP A 230 3.23 -12.22 5.62
C ASP A 230 4.61 -12.29 4.95
N ASN A 231 4.73 -12.97 3.80
CA ASN A 231 5.97 -13.10 3.04
C ASN A 231 6.17 -11.99 2.00
N LEU A 232 5.40 -10.90 2.09
CA LEU A 232 5.56 -9.75 1.21
C LEU A 232 6.92 -9.08 1.36
N GLN A 233 7.42 -8.57 0.25
CA GLN A 233 8.51 -7.62 0.19
C GLN A 233 7.97 -6.30 -0.33
N CYS A 234 8.56 -5.20 0.09
CA CYS A 234 8.23 -3.87 -0.39
C CYS A 234 9.43 -3.31 -1.16
N GLU A 235 9.15 -2.64 -2.25
CA GLU A 235 10.15 -1.85 -2.98
C GLU A 235 9.53 -0.53 -3.36
N VAL A 236 10.18 0.57 -2.97
CA VAL A 236 9.88 1.91 -3.46
C VAL A 236 10.99 2.30 -4.41
N PHE A 237 10.68 2.36 -5.68
CA PHE A 237 11.60 2.80 -6.70
C PHE A 237 11.37 4.29 -6.99
N THR A 238 12.45 5.07 -6.97
CA THR A 238 12.43 6.51 -7.30
C THR A 238 13.45 6.78 -8.40
N TYR A 239 13.16 7.71 -9.29
CA TYR A 239 14.05 8.15 -10.36
C TYR A 239 15.06 9.18 -9.87
#